data_6a71cd50d1ee2e94c79836a95d7cba44
#
_entry.id   6a71cd50d1ee2e94c79836a95d7cba44
#
_cell.length_a   1.000
_cell.length_b   1.000
_cell.length_c   1.000
_cell.angle_alpha   90.00
_cell.angle_beta   90.00
_cell.angle_gamma   90.00
#
_symmetry.space_group_name_H-M   'P 1'
#
loop_
_entity.id
_entity.type
_entity.pdbx_description
1 polymer ?
#
loop_
_entity_poly.entity_id
_entity_poly.type
_entity_poly.pdbx_seq_one_letter_code
_entity_poly.pdbx_strand_id
1 'polypeptide(L)'
;METIRVVYISIPREEAKEMAKGIVDSRLAACINIIPKIESYFWWGEEVQFDEESLLIVKTTQDRFPELMQYVRDNHPYELPEIIGLPLVAAFPDYVKWVKEETESR
;
A
#
# COMPACT_ATOMS: atom_id res chain seq x y z
N MET A 1 -12.27 3.10 14.23
CA MET A 1 -11.45 2.07 13.57
C MET A 1 -11.80 1.92 12.11
N GLU A 2 -13.04 2.09 11.79
CA GLU A 2 -13.48 1.95 10.40
C GLU A 2 -12.81 2.94 9.47
N THR A 3 -12.23 4.02 9.99
CA THR A 3 -11.58 5.03 9.16
C THR A 3 -10.12 4.69 8.78
N ILE A 4 -9.54 3.68 9.43
CA ILE A 4 -8.16 3.28 9.14
C ILE A 4 -8.17 2.04 8.24
N ARG A 5 -7.23 2.01 7.29
CA ARG A 5 -7.07 0.87 6.39
C ARG A 5 -5.61 0.45 6.34
N VAL A 6 -5.39 -0.85 6.31
CA VAL A 6 -4.10 -1.42 5.94
C VAL A 6 -4.20 -1.80 4.48
N VAL A 7 -3.27 -1.32 3.67
CA VAL A 7 -3.31 -1.56 2.22
C VAL A 7 -2.11 -2.39 1.83
N TYR A 8 -2.37 -3.45 1.07
CA TYR A 8 -1.32 -4.30 0.51
C TYR A 8 -1.07 -3.92 -0.94
N ILE A 9 0.20 -3.71 -1.27
CA ILE A 9 0.62 -3.42 -2.64
C ILE A 9 1.83 -4.32 -2.93
N SER A 10 1.70 -5.20 -3.91
CA SER A 10 2.86 -5.96 -4.39
C SER A 10 3.51 -5.18 -5.52
N ILE A 11 4.84 -5.23 -5.60
CA ILE A 11 5.60 -4.38 -6.51
C ILE A 11 6.97 -5.00 -6.77
N PRO A 12 7.57 -4.78 -7.94
CA PRO A 12 8.95 -5.23 -8.17
C PRO A 12 9.88 -4.68 -7.10
N ARG A 13 10.81 -5.52 -6.66
CA ARG A 13 11.70 -5.20 -5.54
C ARG A 13 12.48 -3.91 -5.75
N GLU A 14 12.95 -3.67 -6.97
CA GLU A 14 13.75 -2.50 -7.29
C GLU A 14 12.98 -1.18 -7.23
N GLU A 15 11.65 -1.23 -7.22
CA GLU A 15 10.81 -0.04 -7.19
C GLU A 15 10.11 0.21 -5.86
N ALA A 16 10.27 -0.73 -4.91
CA ALA A 16 9.54 -0.67 -3.64
C ALA A 16 9.86 0.57 -2.81
N LYS A 17 11.14 0.90 -2.68
CA LYS A 17 11.56 2.03 -1.83
C LYS A 17 11.08 3.36 -2.39
N GLU A 18 11.19 3.56 -3.67
CA GLU A 18 10.77 4.80 -4.32
C GLU A 18 9.25 4.98 -4.18
N MET A 19 8.49 3.92 -4.44
CA MET A 19 7.03 3.96 -4.30
C MET A 19 6.64 4.29 -2.86
N ALA A 20 7.22 3.60 -1.89
CA ALA A 20 6.88 3.80 -0.48
C ALA A 20 7.20 5.23 -0.04
N LYS A 21 8.38 5.74 -0.41
CA LYS A 21 8.77 7.09 -0.05
C LYS A 21 7.85 8.12 -0.68
N GLY A 22 7.51 7.95 -1.94
CA GLY A 22 6.63 8.90 -2.63
C GLY A 22 5.24 8.96 -2.02
N ILE A 23 4.70 7.82 -1.63
CA ILE A 23 3.38 7.75 -0.99
C ILE A 23 3.40 8.49 0.36
N VAL A 24 4.41 8.23 1.18
CA VAL A 24 4.51 8.85 2.50
C VAL A 24 4.78 10.34 2.37
N ASP A 25 5.68 10.73 1.48
CA ASP A 25 5.98 12.15 1.23
C ASP A 25 4.72 12.93 0.82
N SER A 26 3.81 12.27 0.12
CA SER A 26 2.57 12.90 -0.36
C SER A 26 1.44 12.89 0.67
N ARG A 27 1.69 12.42 1.88
CA ARG A 27 0.68 12.31 2.94
C ARG A 27 -0.47 11.36 2.60
N LEU A 28 -0.26 10.46 1.66
CA LEU A 28 -1.28 9.47 1.31
C LEU A 28 -1.24 8.27 2.24
N ALA A 29 -0.21 8.17 3.06
CA ALA A 29 -0.08 7.17 4.11
C ALA A 29 0.77 7.73 5.22
N ALA A 30 0.52 7.27 6.45
CA ALA A 30 1.32 7.68 7.60
C ALA A 30 2.58 6.85 7.74
N CYS A 31 2.52 5.60 7.31
CA CYS A 31 3.61 4.63 7.50
C CYS A 31 3.51 3.53 6.46
N ILE A 32 4.65 3.11 5.95
CA ILE A 32 4.72 1.94 5.08
C ILE A 32 5.87 1.06 5.57
N ASN A 33 5.56 -0.23 5.76
CA ASN A 33 6.57 -1.24 5.99
C ASN A 33 6.79 -2.00 4.69
N ILE A 34 8.04 -2.35 4.41
CA ILE A 34 8.38 -3.11 3.21
C ILE A 34 8.84 -4.49 3.65
N ILE A 35 8.17 -5.53 3.14
CA ILE A 35 8.70 -6.88 3.18
C ILE A 35 9.50 -7.03 1.88
N PRO A 36 10.83 -7.11 1.97
CA PRO A 36 11.68 -6.96 0.77
C PRO A 36 11.50 -8.04 -0.27
N LYS A 37 11.10 -9.24 0.17
CA LYS A 37 10.97 -10.36 -0.76
C LYS A 37 9.78 -11.22 -0.40
N ILE A 38 8.85 -11.36 -1.33
CA ILE A 38 7.79 -12.35 -1.29
C ILE A 38 7.85 -13.15 -2.59
N GLU A 39 7.36 -14.39 -2.52
CA GLU A 39 7.26 -15.24 -3.69
C GLU A 39 5.80 -15.29 -4.09
N SER A 40 5.51 -14.90 -5.35
CA SER A 40 4.15 -14.77 -5.82
C SER A 40 3.89 -15.75 -6.95
N TYR A 41 2.80 -16.51 -6.86
CA TYR A 41 2.30 -17.36 -7.92
C TYR A 41 0.94 -16.84 -8.33
N PHE A 42 0.72 -16.64 -9.62
CA PHE A 42 -0.50 -15.99 -10.09
C PHE A 42 -0.82 -16.37 -11.51
N TRP A 43 -2.09 -16.26 -11.86
CA TRP A 43 -2.55 -16.51 -13.22
C TRP A 43 -2.37 -15.27 -14.08
N TRP A 44 -1.70 -15.43 -15.23
CA TRP A 44 -1.56 -14.38 -16.22
C TRP A 44 -1.36 -15.02 -17.58
N GLY A 45 -2.18 -14.61 -18.58
CA GLY A 45 -2.09 -15.19 -19.90
C GLY A 45 -2.42 -16.66 -19.94
N GLU A 46 -3.38 -17.10 -19.11
CA GLU A 46 -3.86 -18.47 -19.00
C GLU A 46 -2.80 -19.46 -18.50
N GLU A 47 -1.74 -18.96 -17.88
CA GLU A 47 -0.71 -19.80 -17.27
C GLU A 47 -0.43 -19.31 -15.85
N VAL A 48 0.06 -20.22 -15.01
CA VAL A 48 0.56 -19.85 -13.69
C VAL A 48 1.95 -19.29 -13.85
N GLN A 49 2.15 -18.08 -13.36
CA GLN A 49 3.42 -17.38 -13.39
C GLN A 49 4.02 -17.37 -11.98
N PHE A 50 5.33 -17.19 -11.90
CA PHE A 50 6.04 -17.00 -10.64
C PHE A 50 6.86 -15.72 -10.72
N ASP A 51 6.88 -14.94 -9.63
CA ASP A 51 7.73 -13.76 -9.57
C ASP A 51 8.15 -13.51 -8.12
N GLU A 52 9.31 -12.89 -7.96
CA GLU A 52 9.76 -12.38 -6.66
C GLU A 52 9.47 -10.90 -6.63
N GLU A 53 8.79 -10.48 -5.56
CA GLU A 53 8.34 -9.11 -5.42
C GLU A 53 8.63 -8.62 -4.01
N SER A 54 8.36 -7.33 -3.76
CA SER A 54 8.24 -6.79 -2.42
C SER A 54 6.76 -6.61 -2.10
N LEU A 55 6.43 -6.62 -0.81
CA LEU A 55 5.08 -6.29 -0.34
C LEU A 55 5.16 -5.01 0.48
N LEU A 56 4.38 -4.02 0.09
CA LEU A 56 4.22 -2.80 0.89
C LEU A 56 3.00 -3.00 1.78
N ILE A 57 3.19 -2.75 3.08
CA ILE A 57 2.11 -2.77 4.07
C ILE A 57 1.90 -1.32 4.47
N VAL A 58 0.82 -0.74 3.97
CA VAL A 58 0.56 0.70 4.02
C VAL A 58 -0.49 1.00 5.07
N LYS A 59 -0.24 1.98 5.94
CA LYS A 59 -1.21 2.41 6.95
C LYS A 59 -1.73 3.77 6.57
N THR A 60 -3.03 3.84 6.30
CA THR A 60 -3.68 5.06 5.84
C THR A 60 -5.13 5.11 6.33
N THR A 61 -5.87 6.10 5.88
CA THR A 61 -7.28 6.24 6.22
C THR A 61 -8.17 5.85 5.04
N GLN A 62 -9.41 5.53 5.33
CA GLN A 62 -10.41 5.28 4.30
C GLN A 62 -10.53 6.48 3.36
N ASP A 63 -10.46 7.70 3.91
CA ASP A 63 -10.60 8.92 3.12
C ASP A 63 -9.47 9.10 2.11
N ARG A 64 -8.27 8.63 2.45
CA ARG A 64 -7.11 8.78 1.56
C ARG A 64 -6.98 7.64 0.55
N PHE A 65 -7.71 6.56 0.74
CA PHE A 65 -7.54 5.37 -0.09
C PHE A 65 -7.75 5.64 -1.59
N PRO A 66 -8.78 6.40 -2.03
CA PRO A 66 -8.93 6.66 -3.46
C PRO A 66 -7.75 7.40 -4.08
N GLU A 67 -7.21 8.40 -3.40
CA GLU A 67 -6.03 9.13 -3.87
C GLU A 67 -4.78 8.27 -3.87
N LEU A 68 -4.64 7.43 -2.83
CA LEU A 68 -3.54 6.47 -2.76
C LEU A 68 -3.59 5.52 -3.95
N MET A 69 -4.77 4.98 -4.21
CA MET A 69 -4.97 4.04 -5.33
C MET A 69 -4.57 4.69 -6.66
N GLN A 70 -4.99 5.95 -6.87
CA GLN A 70 -4.66 6.67 -8.09
C GLN A 70 -3.15 6.90 -8.21
N TYR A 71 -2.51 7.30 -7.11
CA TYR A 71 -1.06 7.51 -7.10
C TYR A 71 -0.33 6.22 -7.48
N VAL A 72 -0.74 5.10 -6.89
CA VAL A 72 -0.11 3.81 -7.18
C VAL A 72 -0.29 3.44 -8.64
N ARG A 73 -1.50 3.59 -9.17
CA ARG A 73 -1.77 3.27 -10.57
C ARG A 73 -0.91 4.11 -11.52
N ASP A 74 -0.70 5.38 -11.19
CA ASP A 74 0.07 6.28 -12.04
C ASP A 74 1.57 5.97 -12.03
N ASN A 75 2.05 5.30 -10.98
CA ASN A 75 3.48 5.10 -10.77
C ASN A 75 3.91 3.64 -10.70
N HIS A 76 2.97 2.69 -10.82
CA HIS A 76 3.27 1.27 -10.75
C HIS A 76 3.59 0.74 -12.14
N PRO A 77 4.60 -0.14 -12.27
CA PRO A 77 4.99 -0.66 -13.59
C PRO A 77 4.02 -1.69 -14.17
N TYR A 78 3.16 -2.29 -13.33
CA TYR A 78 2.25 -3.32 -13.82
C TYR A 78 1.02 -2.72 -14.46
N GLU A 79 0.51 -3.43 -15.47
CA GLU A 79 -0.77 -3.11 -16.09
C GLU A 79 -1.91 -3.30 -15.09
N LEU A 80 -1.79 -4.34 -14.23
CA LEU A 80 -2.81 -4.66 -13.23
C LEU A 80 -2.14 -4.77 -11.85
N PRO A 81 -1.95 -3.66 -11.14
CA PRO A 81 -1.32 -3.73 -9.82
C PRO A 81 -2.28 -4.25 -8.77
N GLU A 82 -1.74 -4.96 -7.78
CA GLU A 82 -2.49 -5.35 -6.59
C GLU A 82 -2.54 -4.17 -5.64
N ILE A 83 -3.75 -3.70 -5.32
CA ILE A 83 -3.98 -2.63 -4.36
C ILE A 83 -5.22 -3.04 -3.56
N ILE A 84 -5.00 -3.59 -2.37
CA ILE A 84 -6.09 -4.16 -1.56
C ILE A 84 -6.15 -3.45 -0.22
N GLY A 85 -7.32 -2.91 0.13
CA GLY A 85 -7.52 -2.28 1.43
C GLY A 85 -8.22 -3.24 2.37
N LEU A 86 -7.71 -3.33 3.61
CA LEU A 86 -8.22 -4.19 4.65
C LEU A 86 -8.74 -3.34 5.82
N PRO A 87 -9.94 -3.61 6.33
CA PRO A 87 -10.43 -2.91 7.52
C PRO A 87 -9.73 -3.43 8.75
N LEU A 88 -9.61 -2.58 9.78
CA LEU A 88 -9.08 -2.99 11.07
C LEU A 88 -10.24 -3.33 12.00
N VAL A 89 -10.09 -4.42 12.74
CA VAL A 89 -11.06 -4.78 13.79
C VAL A 89 -10.61 -4.24 15.14
N ALA A 90 -9.33 -3.97 15.32
CA ALA A 90 -8.78 -3.44 16.57
C ALA A 90 -7.44 -2.76 16.31
N ALA A 91 -7.13 -1.74 17.07
CA ALA A 91 -5.85 -1.06 16.99
C ALA A 91 -5.65 -0.23 18.25
N PHE A 92 -4.39 0.10 18.56
CA PHE A 92 -4.07 0.99 19.67
C PHE A 92 -4.59 2.39 19.34
N PRO A 93 -5.47 2.98 20.18
CA PRO A 93 -6.14 4.24 19.83
C PRO A 93 -5.19 5.40 19.51
N ASP A 94 -4.07 5.50 20.22
CA ASP A 94 -3.13 6.58 19.97
C ASP A 94 -2.44 6.43 18.62
N TYR A 95 -2.23 5.21 18.17
CA TYR A 95 -1.68 4.96 16.85
C TYR A 95 -2.67 5.35 15.76
N VAL A 96 -3.94 5.03 15.95
CA VAL A 96 -5.02 5.43 15.02
C VAL A 96 -5.04 6.94 14.87
N LYS A 97 -4.97 7.64 15.99
CA LYS A 97 -4.94 9.11 15.99
C LYS A 97 -3.75 9.64 15.21
N TRP A 98 -2.58 9.05 15.42
CA TRP A 98 -1.37 9.43 14.71
C TRP A 98 -1.51 9.23 13.20
N VAL A 99 -2.06 8.09 12.76
CA VAL A 99 -2.28 7.83 11.34
C VAL A 99 -3.18 8.90 10.73
N LYS A 100 -4.27 9.25 11.43
CA LYS A 100 -5.19 10.28 10.94
C LYS A 100 -4.51 11.63 10.81
N GLU A 101 -3.74 12.03 11.82
CA GLU A 101 -3.07 13.32 11.82
C GLU A 101 -2.04 13.43 10.69
N GLU A 102 -1.27 12.36 10.47
CA GLU A 102 -0.19 12.40 9.49
C GLU A 102 -0.69 12.28 8.05
N THR A 103 -1.94 11.89 7.85
CA THR A 103 -2.53 11.79 6.51
C THR A 103 -3.48 12.94 6.19
N GLU A 104 -3.59 13.93 7.06
CA GLU A 104 -4.39 15.10 6.77
C GLU A 104 -3.77 15.92 5.65
N SER A 105 -4.62 16.51 4.82
CA SER A 105 -4.17 17.42 3.76
C SER A 105 -3.49 18.64 4.36
N ARG A 106 -2.37 19.03 3.80
CA ARG A 106 -1.60 20.20 4.28
C ARG A 106 -1.21 21.10 3.12
#